data_9f9b604a3b915c5f1b1d2c4a0872e8bf
#
_entry.id   9f9b604a3b915c5f1b1d2c4a0872e8bf
#
_cell.length_a   1.000
_cell.length_b   1.000
_cell.length_c   1.000
_cell.angle_alpha   90.00
_cell.angle_beta   90.00
_cell.angle_gamma   90.00
#
_symmetry.space_group_name_H-M   'P 1'
#
loop_
_entity.id
_entity.type
_entity.pdbx_description
1 polymer ?
#
loop_
_entity_poly.entity_id
_entity_poly.type
_entity_poly.pdbx_seq_one_letter_code
_entity_poly.pdbx_strand_id
1 'polypeptide(L)'
;MGSEMCIRDSDNRGREELKTYSRKPANEDVLYGRDFDGDVTPIEQIDTAIGDVIISGMVRNVEMREIRNERTIIMFNLTDFTDTITVKVFAKNEQVPELSGVIKKGNFLKIKGNATFDKYDQEISIANVWGIRKGSDTRQVRNDLALHKRVELHCHTKMSDMDGVSYVSDIIKQAIRWGHKAIAITDHG
;
A
#
# COMPACT_ATOMS: atom_id res chain seq x y z
N MET A 1 -58.60 13.23 55.53
CA MET A 1 -58.44 12.47 54.28
C MET A 1 -57.38 13.21 53.47
N GLY A 2 -56.14 12.81 53.69
CA GLY A 2 -54.96 13.36 52.98
C GLY A 2 -54.68 12.55 51.76
N SER A 3 -54.45 13.24 50.69
CA SER A 3 -53.94 12.68 49.45
C SER A 3 -52.51 13.16 49.24
N GLU A 4 -51.54 12.29 49.54
CA GLU A 4 -50.16 12.55 49.34
C GLU A 4 -49.81 12.37 47.83
N MET A 5 -49.35 13.43 47.24
CA MET A 5 -48.91 13.46 45.84
C MET A 5 -47.40 13.23 45.84
N CYS A 6 -46.98 12.00 45.47
CA CYS A 6 -45.58 11.62 45.28
C CYS A 6 -45.00 12.31 44.06
N ILE A 7 -44.05 13.19 44.28
CA ILE A 7 -43.17 13.74 43.25
C ILE A 7 -42.15 12.67 42.92
N ARG A 8 -42.18 12.19 41.71
CA ARG A 8 -41.13 11.28 41.19
C ARG A 8 -39.94 12.15 40.74
N ASP A 9 -38.84 11.92 41.39
CA ASP A 9 -37.56 12.43 40.97
C ASP A 9 -37.21 11.89 39.56
N SER A 10 -36.90 12.83 38.70
CA SER A 10 -36.40 12.51 37.35
C SER A 10 -34.98 11.97 37.44
N ASP A 11 -34.85 10.65 37.23
CA ASP A 11 -33.58 9.96 37.07
C ASP A 11 -32.73 10.65 36.00
N ASN A 12 -31.65 11.23 36.47
CA ASN A 12 -30.53 11.68 35.67
C ASN A 12 -29.76 10.44 35.16
N ARG A 13 -30.27 9.82 34.08
CA ARG A 13 -29.52 8.75 33.42
C ARG A 13 -28.32 9.36 32.74
N GLY A 14 -27.17 9.11 33.35
CA GLY A 14 -25.88 9.44 32.82
C GLY A 14 -25.76 9.00 31.36
N ARG A 15 -25.36 9.94 30.53
CA ARG A 15 -24.83 9.64 29.19
C ARG A 15 -23.62 8.77 29.39
N GLU A 16 -23.77 7.46 29.17
CA GLU A 16 -22.64 6.58 28.95
C GLU A 16 -21.92 7.08 27.70
N GLU A 17 -20.75 7.65 27.91
CA GLU A 17 -19.79 7.86 26.85
C GLU A 17 -19.52 6.52 26.19
N LEU A 18 -19.98 6.37 24.97
CA LEU A 18 -19.59 5.26 24.10
C LEU A 18 -18.07 5.31 23.93
N LYS A 19 -17.36 4.59 24.79
CA LYS A 19 -15.94 4.29 24.61
C LYS A 19 -15.81 3.59 23.29
N THR A 20 -15.35 4.31 22.28
CA THR A 20 -14.89 3.74 21.03
C THR A 20 -13.69 2.85 21.34
N TYR A 21 -13.97 1.57 21.53
CA TYR A 21 -12.92 0.55 21.63
C TYR A 21 -12.21 0.47 20.26
N SER A 22 -11.10 1.13 20.14
CA SER A 22 -10.13 0.80 19.11
C SER A 22 -9.56 -0.57 19.48
N ARG A 23 -10.20 -1.63 19.00
CA ARG A 23 -9.63 -2.97 19.07
C ARG A 23 -8.32 -2.94 18.30
N LYS A 24 -7.20 -3.10 19.02
CA LYS A 24 -5.92 -3.44 18.36
C LYS A 24 -6.19 -4.66 17.48
N PRO A 25 -5.77 -4.63 16.21
CA PRO A 25 -5.99 -5.77 15.32
C PRO A 25 -5.34 -7.00 15.93
N ALA A 26 -6.06 -8.13 15.91
CA ALA A 26 -5.59 -9.41 16.44
C ALA A 26 -4.45 -10.02 15.61
N ASN A 27 -4.14 -9.40 14.46
CA ASN A 27 -3.13 -9.83 13.50
C ASN A 27 -2.11 -8.69 13.31
N GLU A 28 -0.82 -8.99 13.53
CA GLU A 28 0.28 -8.01 13.42
C GLU A 28 0.44 -7.43 12.00
N ASP A 29 -0.12 -8.11 11.00
CA ASP A 29 -0.07 -7.66 9.61
C ASP A 29 -1.11 -6.58 9.28
N VAL A 30 -2.11 -6.35 10.14
CA VAL A 30 -3.12 -5.32 9.96
C VAL A 30 -2.58 -3.98 10.42
N LEU A 31 -2.41 -3.07 9.47
CA LEU A 31 -1.81 -1.76 9.67
C LEU A 31 -2.86 -0.67 9.88
N TYR A 32 -4.05 -0.83 9.32
CA TYR A 32 -5.15 0.12 9.45
C TYR A 32 -6.50 -0.57 9.24
N GLY A 33 -7.52 -0.11 9.98
CA GLY A 33 -8.91 -0.51 9.83
C GLY A 33 -9.21 -1.91 10.35
N ARG A 34 -10.02 -2.66 9.61
CA ARG A 34 -10.45 -4.01 9.96
C ARG A 34 -9.59 -5.05 9.25
N ASP A 35 -9.43 -6.21 9.89
CA ASP A 35 -8.83 -7.37 9.24
C ASP A 35 -9.73 -7.87 8.11
N PHE A 36 -9.14 -8.31 7.03
CA PHE A 36 -9.83 -8.83 5.86
C PHE A 36 -9.00 -9.92 5.19
N ASP A 37 -9.69 -10.84 4.55
CA ASP A 37 -9.09 -11.86 3.71
C ASP A 37 -9.86 -11.93 2.39
N GLY A 38 -9.25 -12.52 1.37
CA GLY A 38 -9.84 -12.70 0.06
C GLY A 38 -8.80 -12.64 -1.06
N ASP A 39 -9.26 -12.96 -2.25
CA ASP A 39 -8.44 -12.96 -3.45
C ASP A 39 -8.10 -11.53 -3.88
N VAL A 40 -6.88 -11.37 -4.39
CA VAL A 40 -6.39 -10.10 -4.90
C VAL A 40 -6.84 -9.93 -6.35
N THR A 41 -7.49 -8.82 -6.63
CA THR A 41 -7.87 -8.44 -8.00
C THR A 41 -6.68 -7.71 -8.64
N PRO A 42 -6.18 -8.14 -9.81
CA PRO A 42 -5.18 -7.41 -10.57
C PRO A 42 -5.68 -6.01 -10.94
N ILE A 43 -4.79 -5.01 -10.84
CA ILE A 43 -5.19 -3.61 -11.07
C ILE A 43 -5.63 -3.40 -12.52
N GLU A 44 -5.00 -4.07 -13.49
CA GLU A 44 -5.37 -4.03 -14.91
C GLU A 44 -6.81 -4.47 -15.22
N GLN A 45 -7.46 -5.21 -14.29
CA GLN A 45 -8.85 -5.67 -14.44
C GLN A 45 -9.87 -4.69 -13.87
N ILE A 46 -9.40 -3.57 -13.28
CA ILE A 46 -10.26 -2.57 -12.65
C ILE A 46 -10.49 -1.40 -13.62
N ASP A 47 -11.20 -1.66 -14.72
CA ASP A 47 -11.55 -0.67 -15.75
C ASP A 47 -12.91 0.00 -15.52
N THR A 48 -13.69 -0.47 -14.56
CA THR A 48 -14.99 0.10 -14.19
C THR A 48 -15.12 0.18 -12.67
N ALA A 49 -16.10 0.93 -12.19
CA ALA A 49 -16.47 1.00 -10.78
C ALA A 49 -17.11 -0.32 -10.33
N ILE A 50 -16.31 -1.30 -9.96
CA ILE A 50 -16.73 -2.69 -9.67
C ILE A 50 -17.30 -2.81 -8.23
N GLY A 51 -17.11 -1.81 -7.36
CA GLY A 51 -17.46 -1.89 -5.95
C GLY A 51 -16.30 -2.33 -5.06
N ASP A 52 -16.56 -3.24 -4.12
CA ASP A 52 -15.54 -3.68 -3.16
C ASP A 52 -14.48 -4.57 -3.82
N VAL A 53 -13.23 -4.17 -3.72
CA VAL A 53 -12.07 -4.88 -4.27
C VAL A 53 -10.96 -5.04 -3.23
N ILE A 54 -10.17 -6.08 -3.41
CA ILE A 54 -8.92 -6.27 -2.68
C ILE A 54 -7.78 -6.18 -3.67
N ILE A 55 -6.90 -5.21 -3.48
CA ILE A 55 -5.73 -5.00 -4.32
C ILE A 55 -4.45 -5.15 -3.51
N SER A 56 -3.36 -5.53 -4.17
CA SER A 56 -2.05 -5.62 -3.54
C SER A 56 -1.00 -5.03 -4.46
N GLY A 57 -0.10 -4.22 -3.92
CA GLY A 57 0.92 -3.61 -4.76
C GLY A 57 1.91 -2.77 -3.97
N MET A 58 2.81 -2.13 -4.69
CA MET A 58 3.83 -1.25 -4.16
C MET A 58 3.36 0.20 -4.19
N VAL A 59 3.56 0.89 -3.08
CA VAL A 59 3.29 2.33 -2.95
C VAL A 59 4.32 3.13 -3.77
N ARG A 60 3.84 4.03 -4.63
CA ARG A 60 4.67 4.90 -5.46
C ARG A 60 4.75 6.32 -4.91
N ASN A 61 3.77 7.13 -5.20
CA ASN A 61 3.69 8.52 -4.76
C ASN A 61 2.79 8.61 -3.54
N VAL A 62 3.12 9.50 -2.61
CA VAL A 62 2.28 9.76 -1.44
C VAL A 62 2.11 11.26 -1.33
N GLU A 63 0.86 11.71 -1.29
CA GLU A 63 0.48 13.09 -1.09
C GLU A 63 -0.49 13.18 0.09
N MET A 64 -0.34 14.21 0.90
CA MET A 64 -1.22 14.46 2.04
C MET A 64 -1.80 15.86 1.91
N ARG A 65 -3.12 15.97 2.07
CA ARG A 65 -3.82 17.27 2.06
C ARG A 65 -4.73 17.36 3.26
N GLU A 66 -4.56 18.37 4.05
CA GLU A 66 -5.49 18.70 5.13
C GLU A 66 -6.80 19.23 4.54
N ILE A 67 -7.91 18.74 5.08
CA ILE A 67 -9.26 19.19 4.74
C ILE A 67 -9.93 19.74 6.01
N ARG A 68 -11.10 20.36 5.83
CA ARG A 68 -11.90 20.90 6.94
C ARG A 68 -12.26 19.79 7.93
N ASN A 69 -12.51 20.16 9.19
CA ASN A 69 -12.92 19.28 10.29
C ASN A 69 -11.84 18.27 10.75
N GLU A 70 -10.61 18.72 10.93
CA GLU A 70 -9.51 17.93 11.50
C GLU A 70 -9.31 16.58 10.80
N ARG A 71 -9.50 16.57 9.48
CA ARG A 71 -9.28 15.39 8.64
C ARG A 71 -8.20 15.66 7.60
N THR A 72 -7.46 14.62 7.30
CA THR A 72 -6.46 14.62 6.24
C THR A 72 -6.82 13.55 5.21
N ILE A 73 -6.73 13.91 3.93
CA ILE A 73 -6.75 12.93 2.84
C ILE A 73 -5.30 12.53 2.57
N ILE A 74 -5.04 11.23 2.63
CA ILE A 74 -3.79 10.63 2.19
C ILE A 74 -4.08 10.00 0.82
N MET A 75 -3.46 10.52 -0.22
CA MET A 75 -3.54 10.01 -1.58
C MET A 75 -2.22 9.34 -1.93
N PHE A 76 -2.28 8.16 -2.50
CA PHE A 76 -1.08 7.48 -2.98
C PHE A 76 -1.41 6.57 -4.15
N ASN A 77 -0.41 6.35 -4.98
CA ASN A 77 -0.52 5.44 -6.10
C ASN A 77 -0.02 4.06 -5.69
N LEU A 78 -0.82 3.04 -5.97
CA LEU A 78 -0.48 1.64 -5.76
C LEU A 78 -0.32 0.96 -7.11
N THR A 79 0.78 0.23 -7.31
CA THR A 79 1.03 -0.54 -8.54
C THR A 79 1.34 -1.99 -8.22
N ASP A 80 0.72 -2.90 -8.95
CA ASP A 80 1.04 -4.32 -8.96
C ASP A 80 1.97 -4.72 -10.12
N PHE A 81 2.51 -3.72 -10.83
CA PHE A 81 3.34 -3.82 -12.01
C PHE A 81 2.61 -4.23 -13.30
N THR A 82 1.31 -4.47 -13.26
CA THR A 82 0.45 -4.54 -14.44
C THR A 82 -0.08 -3.15 -14.77
N ASP A 83 -0.64 -2.48 -13.75
CA ASP A 83 -1.14 -1.12 -13.85
C ASP A 83 -0.95 -0.36 -12.52
N THR A 84 -1.48 0.86 -12.45
CA THR A 84 -1.38 1.73 -11.27
C THR A 84 -2.72 2.37 -10.98
N ILE A 85 -3.16 2.32 -9.73
CA ILE A 85 -4.42 2.93 -9.28
C ILE A 85 -4.19 3.89 -8.13
N THR A 86 -4.95 4.98 -8.10
CA THR A 86 -4.93 5.96 -7.02
C THR A 86 -5.79 5.48 -5.84
N VAL A 87 -5.23 5.49 -4.66
CA VAL A 87 -5.91 5.14 -3.40
C VAL A 87 -6.08 6.40 -2.55
N LYS A 88 -7.30 6.65 -2.06
CA LYS A 88 -7.65 7.80 -1.24
C LYS A 88 -8.11 7.34 0.16
N VAL A 89 -7.35 7.68 1.18
CA VAL A 89 -7.65 7.34 2.57
C VAL A 89 -8.03 8.61 3.33
N PHE A 90 -9.20 8.61 3.93
CA PHE A 90 -9.68 9.71 4.76
C PHE A 90 -9.38 9.37 6.24
N ALA A 91 -8.42 10.03 6.81
CA ALA A 91 -8.00 9.80 8.18
C ALA A 91 -8.26 11.03 9.07
N LYS A 92 -8.44 10.80 10.37
CA LYS A 92 -8.39 11.88 11.36
C LYS A 92 -6.94 12.30 11.56
N ASN A 93 -6.69 13.57 11.86
CA ASN A 93 -5.33 14.09 12.05
C ASN A 93 -4.54 13.30 13.11
N GLU A 94 -5.21 12.75 14.12
CA GLU A 94 -4.60 11.89 15.14
C GLU A 94 -4.01 10.58 14.57
N GLN A 95 -4.58 10.06 13.50
CA GLN A 95 -4.17 8.79 12.87
C GLN A 95 -3.11 8.98 11.77
N VAL A 96 -2.90 10.21 11.32
CA VAL A 96 -1.97 10.53 10.23
C VAL A 96 -0.53 10.12 10.54
N PRO A 97 0.03 10.33 11.74
CA PRO A 97 1.41 9.93 12.03
C PRO A 97 1.61 8.41 11.91
N GLU A 98 0.63 7.62 12.37
CA GLU A 98 0.67 6.16 12.29
C GLU A 98 0.57 5.68 10.84
N LEU A 99 -0.39 6.22 10.08
CA LEU A 99 -0.58 5.90 8.67
C LEU A 99 0.60 6.34 7.80
N SER A 100 1.21 7.49 8.08
CA SER A 100 2.39 7.97 7.35
C SER A 100 3.61 7.07 7.58
N GLY A 101 3.67 6.41 8.74
CA GLY A 101 4.68 5.39 9.04
C GLY A 101 4.57 4.16 8.14
N VAL A 102 3.34 3.80 7.78
CA VAL A 102 2.98 2.60 7.00
C VAL A 102 2.96 2.89 5.50
N ILE A 103 2.30 3.98 5.10
CA ILE A 103 2.15 4.37 3.68
C ILE A 103 3.41 5.13 3.25
N LYS A 104 4.48 4.39 2.97
CA LYS A 104 5.73 4.96 2.46
C LYS A 104 6.01 4.43 1.06
N LYS A 105 6.62 5.29 0.23
CA LYS A 105 7.10 4.90 -1.09
C LYS A 105 8.00 3.67 -1.01
N GLY A 106 7.68 2.65 -1.79
CA GLY A 106 8.39 1.38 -1.85
C GLY A 106 7.82 0.28 -0.95
N ASN A 107 6.92 0.60 -0.02
CA ASN A 107 6.26 -0.44 0.79
C ASN A 107 5.24 -1.21 -0.04
N PHE A 108 5.10 -2.49 0.26
CA PHE A 108 4.06 -3.34 -0.30
C PHE A 108 2.88 -3.39 0.65
N LEU A 109 1.69 -3.09 0.13
CA LEU A 109 0.44 -3.07 0.89
C LEU A 109 -0.63 -3.92 0.21
N LYS A 110 -1.46 -4.59 1.00
CA LYS A 110 -2.71 -5.21 0.57
C LYS A 110 -3.85 -4.36 1.12
N ILE A 111 -4.76 -3.92 0.26
CA ILE A 111 -5.77 -2.92 0.58
C ILE A 111 -7.13 -3.44 0.18
N LYS A 112 -8.11 -3.32 1.08
CA LYS A 112 -9.51 -3.52 0.78
C LYS A 112 -10.22 -2.17 0.76
N GLY A 113 -10.85 -1.87 -0.36
CA GLY A 113 -11.58 -0.62 -0.54
C GLY A 113 -12.61 -0.72 -1.65
N ASN A 114 -13.26 0.37 -1.96
CA ASN A 114 -14.28 0.45 -2.98
C ASN A 114 -13.72 1.15 -4.23
N ALA A 115 -13.78 0.47 -5.37
CA ALA A 115 -13.39 1.04 -6.66
C ALA A 115 -14.53 1.92 -7.18
N THR A 116 -14.29 3.22 -7.24
CA THR A 116 -15.28 4.23 -7.67
C THR A 116 -14.68 5.16 -8.69
N PHE A 117 -15.53 5.67 -9.59
CA PHE A 117 -15.15 6.70 -10.53
C PHE A 117 -15.06 8.06 -9.83
N ASP A 118 -13.88 8.65 -9.82
CA ASP A 118 -13.68 10.00 -9.30
C ASP A 118 -13.99 11.04 -10.37
N LYS A 119 -14.98 11.89 -10.10
CA LYS A 119 -15.40 12.93 -11.05
C LYS A 119 -14.42 14.07 -11.21
N TYR A 120 -13.51 14.26 -10.24
CA TYR A 120 -12.52 15.33 -10.28
C TYR A 120 -11.31 14.95 -11.12
N ASP A 121 -10.79 13.74 -10.88
CA ASP A 121 -9.63 13.23 -11.60
C ASP A 121 -10.03 12.53 -12.91
N GLN A 122 -11.33 12.23 -13.11
CA GLN A 122 -11.90 11.49 -14.25
C GLN A 122 -11.28 10.09 -14.41
N GLU A 123 -10.85 9.50 -13.32
CA GLU A 123 -10.21 8.19 -13.26
C GLU A 123 -10.88 7.31 -12.20
N ILE A 124 -10.66 6.00 -12.30
CA ILE A 124 -11.08 5.08 -11.25
C ILE A 124 -10.08 5.15 -10.12
N SER A 125 -10.58 5.30 -8.91
CA SER A 125 -9.79 5.35 -7.70
C SER A 125 -10.36 4.45 -6.62
N ILE A 126 -9.52 3.97 -5.72
CA ILE A 126 -9.97 3.27 -4.53
C ILE A 126 -10.29 4.29 -3.44
N ALA A 127 -11.57 4.40 -3.13
CA ALA A 127 -12.07 5.20 -2.03
C ALA A 127 -12.60 4.29 -0.90
N ASN A 128 -13.01 4.88 0.23
CA ASN A 128 -13.59 4.15 1.37
C ASN A 128 -12.74 2.92 1.75
N VAL A 129 -11.46 3.14 2.02
CA VAL A 129 -10.55 2.07 2.43
C VAL A 129 -11.00 1.48 3.77
N TRP A 130 -11.30 0.19 3.79
CA TRP A 130 -11.80 -0.54 4.96
C TRP A 130 -10.68 -1.08 5.81
N GLY A 131 -9.58 -1.44 5.16
CA GLY A 131 -8.42 -1.97 5.84
C GLY A 131 -7.17 -1.95 4.97
N ILE A 132 -6.03 -1.83 5.63
CA ILE A 132 -4.70 -1.92 5.02
C ILE A 132 -3.91 -2.97 5.77
N ARG A 133 -3.35 -3.93 5.05
CA ARG A 133 -2.44 -4.95 5.56
C ARG A 133 -1.07 -4.82 4.91
N LYS A 134 -0.08 -5.38 5.57
CA LYS A 134 1.24 -5.56 4.97
C LYS A 134 1.13 -6.50 3.79
N GLY A 135 1.58 -6.04 2.63
CA GLY A 135 1.66 -6.83 1.41
C GLY A 135 3.00 -7.53 1.27
N SER A 136 3.06 -8.56 0.43
CA SER A 136 4.30 -9.20 0.00
C SER A 136 4.75 -8.65 -1.34
N ASP A 137 6.05 -8.65 -1.57
CA ASP A 137 6.62 -8.34 -2.89
C ASP A 137 6.31 -9.48 -3.86
N THR A 138 5.39 -9.22 -4.79
CA THR A 138 4.95 -10.20 -5.80
C THR A 138 5.75 -10.13 -7.09
N ARG A 139 6.77 -9.26 -7.17
CA ARG A 139 7.60 -9.15 -8.37
C ARG A 139 8.26 -10.48 -8.69
N GLN A 140 8.11 -10.89 -9.94
CA GLN A 140 8.86 -12.04 -10.44
C GLN A 140 10.34 -11.63 -10.52
N VAL A 141 11.12 -12.10 -9.57
CA VAL A 141 12.57 -11.93 -9.59
C VAL A 141 13.15 -13.00 -10.50
N ARG A 142 13.80 -12.56 -11.57
CA ARG A 142 14.55 -13.48 -12.41
C ARG A 142 15.70 -14.07 -11.60
N ASN A 143 15.80 -15.38 -11.60
CA ASN A 143 16.87 -16.14 -10.97
C ASN A 143 17.54 -17.02 -12.01
N ASP A 144 18.85 -17.11 -11.94
CA ASP A 144 19.58 -18.12 -12.68
C ASP A 144 19.54 -19.43 -11.87
N LEU A 145 18.78 -20.41 -12.35
CA LEU A 145 18.62 -21.73 -11.73
C LEU A 145 19.55 -22.79 -12.32
N ALA A 146 20.45 -22.41 -13.25
CA ALA A 146 21.40 -23.35 -13.84
C ALA A 146 22.33 -23.96 -12.79
N LEU A 147 22.50 -25.26 -12.81
CA LEU A 147 23.42 -25.98 -11.90
C LEU A 147 24.87 -25.53 -12.12
N HIS A 148 25.26 -25.35 -13.39
CA HIS A 148 26.54 -24.82 -13.78
C HIS A 148 26.38 -23.41 -14.31
N LYS A 149 26.88 -22.43 -13.56
CA LYS A 149 26.80 -21.02 -13.94
C LYS A 149 27.77 -20.71 -15.07
N ARG A 150 27.28 -20.07 -16.09
CA ARG A 150 28.12 -19.51 -17.15
C ARG A 150 28.86 -18.29 -16.62
N VAL A 151 30.13 -18.15 -16.96
CA VAL A 151 30.87 -16.90 -16.77
C VAL A 151 30.57 -15.99 -17.95
N GLU A 152 30.06 -14.78 -17.68
CA GLU A 152 29.88 -13.78 -18.71
C GLU A 152 31.24 -13.13 -19.00
N LEU A 153 31.66 -13.21 -20.25
CA LEU A 153 32.97 -12.71 -20.68
C LEU A 153 32.91 -11.41 -21.48
N HIS A 154 31.69 -10.93 -21.82
CA HIS A 154 31.50 -9.72 -22.61
C HIS A 154 30.23 -9.01 -22.12
N CYS A 155 30.39 -7.96 -21.34
CA CYS A 155 29.30 -7.21 -20.77
C CYS A 155 29.60 -5.71 -20.78
N HIS A 156 28.71 -4.95 -21.40
CA HIS A 156 28.78 -3.50 -21.44
C HIS A 156 27.92 -2.87 -20.35
N THR A 157 28.44 -1.85 -19.70
CA THR A 157 27.71 -1.05 -18.73
C THR A 157 27.30 0.29 -19.37
N LYS A 158 26.62 1.14 -18.61
CA LYS A 158 26.27 2.48 -19.06
C LYS A 158 27.52 3.37 -19.35
N MET A 159 28.72 2.91 -19.09
CA MET A 159 29.96 3.59 -19.45
C MET A 159 30.25 3.42 -20.95
N SER A 160 29.72 2.37 -21.58
CA SER A 160 29.73 2.22 -23.04
C SER A 160 28.59 3.05 -23.63
N ASP A 161 28.93 4.16 -24.26
CA ASP A 161 27.95 5.10 -24.79
C ASP A 161 27.07 4.44 -25.86
N MET A 162 25.74 4.65 -25.76
CA MET A 162 24.69 4.07 -26.60
C MET A 162 24.58 2.54 -26.61
N ASP A 163 25.34 1.80 -25.77
CA ASP A 163 25.42 0.34 -25.84
C ASP A 163 24.97 -0.36 -24.54
N GLY A 164 25.18 0.26 -23.39
CA GLY A 164 24.77 -0.25 -22.09
C GLY A 164 23.92 0.72 -21.28
N VAL A 165 22.95 0.19 -20.52
CA VAL A 165 22.05 1.00 -19.67
C VAL A 165 22.21 0.72 -18.18
N SER A 166 22.84 -0.38 -17.81
CA SER A 166 22.99 -0.80 -16.43
C SER A 166 24.25 -0.26 -15.76
N TYR A 167 24.17 0.07 -14.48
CA TYR A 167 25.35 0.42 -13.72
C TYR A 167 26.20 -0.82 -13.45
N VAL A 168 27.53 -0.68 -13.48
CA VAL A 168 28.49 -1.77 -13.15
C VAL A 168 28.19 -2.39 -11.78
N SER A 169 27.87 -1.55 -10.79
CA SER A 169 27.53 -2.00 -9.43
C SER A 169 26.32 -2.93 -9.37
N ASP A 170 25.33 -2.68 -10.22
CA ASP A 170 24.10 -3.47 -10.24
C ASP A 170 24.30 -4.80 -10.96
N ILE A 171 25.09 -4.80 -12.01
CA ILE A 171 25.51 -6.01 -12.72
C ILE A 171 26.31 -6.93 -11.77
N ILE A 172 27.28 -6.39 -11.06
CA ILE A 172 28.11 -7.16 -10.11
C ILE A 172 27.23 -7.71 -8.97
N LYS A 173 26.37 -6.88 -8.37
CA LYS A 173 25.44 -7.34 -7.32
C LYS A 173 24.53 -8.48 -7.82
N GLN A 174 24.06 -8.38 -9.05
CA GLN A 174 23.21 -9.42 -9.63
C GLN A 174 23.99 -10.71 -9.91
N ALA A 175 25.21 -10.63 -10.39
CA ALA A 175 26.07 -11.78 -10.59
C ALA A 175 26.35 -12.50 -9.26
N ILE A 176 26.66 -11.76 -8.20
CA ILE A 176 26.86 -12.30 -6.85
C ILE A 176 25.56 -12.98 -6.35
N ARG A 177 24.42 -12.30 -6.50
CA ARG A 177 23.09 -12.82 -6.09
C ARG A 177 22.75 -14.15 -6.77
N TRP A 178 23.12 -14.30 -8.03
CA TRP A 178 22.90 -15.53 -8.80
C TRP A 178 23.96 -16.59 -8.59
N GLY A 179 25.02 -16.29 -7.83
CA GLY A 179 26.11 -17.23 -7.54
C GLY A 179 27.08 -17.44 -8.71
N HIS A 180 27.22 -16.44 -9.60
CA HIS A 180 28.23 -16.47 -10.65
C HIS A 180 29.62 -16.34 -10.04
N LYS A 181 30.59 -17.12 -10.55
CA LYS A 181 31.96 -17.14 -10.03
C LYS A 181 32.78 -15.93 -10.50
N ALA A 182 32.48 -15.42 -11.68
CA ALA A 182 33.14 -14.30 -12.30
C ALA A 182 32.24 -13.62 -13.35
N ILE A 183 32.55 -12.37 -13.65
CA ILE A 183 31.98 -11.62 -14.79
C ILE A 183 33.05 -10.67 -15.32
N ALA A 184 33.13 -10.52 -16.62
CA ALA A 184 34.00 -9.54 -17.26
C ALA A 184 33.17 -8.33 -17.72
N ILE A 185 33.67 -7.15 -17.39
CA ILE A 185 33.14 -5.86 -17.87
C ILE A 185 34.06 -5.40 -18.98
N THR A 186 33.47 -5.16 -20.17
CA THR A 186 34.20 -4.85 -21.40
C THR A 186 33.68 -3.58 -22.04
N ASP A 187 33.65 -2.51 -21.26
CA ASP A 187 33.21 -1.21 -21.73
C ASP A 187 34.15 -0.65 -22.85
N HIS A 188 33.57 0.10 -23.75
CA HIS A 188 34.33 0.87 -24.74
C HIS A 188 35.07 2.01 -24.02
N GLY A 189 36.31 2.29 -24.47
CA GLY A 189 37.12 3.39 -24.00
C GLY A 189 36.85 4.70 -24.74
#